data_0ed39aa42a615722612e2912e6e68738
#
_entry.id   0ed39aa42a615722612e2912e6e68738
#
_cell.length_a   1.000
_cell.length_b   1.000
_cell.length_c   1.000
_cell.angle_alpha   90.00
_cell.angle_beta   90.00
_cell.angle_gamma   90.00
#
_symmetry.space_group_name_H-M   'P 1'
#
loop_
_entity.id
_entity.type
_entity.pdbx_description
1 polymer ?
#
loop_
_entity_poly.entity_id
_entity_poly.type
_entity_poly.pdbx_seq_one_letter_code
_entity_poly.pdbx_strand_id
1 'polypeptide(L)'
;MKIKQILKDKKGIALENAILFEIIIFSLCFLLTSLTLIGHYQVKIENLTLLNDVEIEQIGEDYLASVKAGEALTKDYTNYAYEVSGNTLTVWHKNDESKSAVLYVEAELVDEQLNVSKWRYSLPTNAVGE
;
A
#
# COMPACT_ATOMS: atom_id res chain seq x y z
N MET A 1 -8.79 -64.25 26.83
CA MET A 1 -9.52 -62.98 26.90
C MET A 1 -8.64 -61.75 27.08
N LYS A 2 -7.58 -61.78 27.84
CA LYS A 2 -6.65 -60.64 28.03
C LYS A 2 -5.95 -60.17 26.75
N ILE A 3 -5.59 -61.06 25.85
CA ILE A 3 -4.89 -60.72 24.58
C ILE A 3 -5.81 -59.94 23.62
N LYS A 4 -7.11 -60.25 23.56
CA LYS A 4 -8.08 -59.49 22.74
C LYS A 4 -8.32 -58.09 23.26
N GLN A 5 -8.30 -57.86 24.56
CA GLN A 5 -8.39 -56.54 25.16
C GLN A 5 -7.14 -55.69 24.88
N ILE A 6 -5.95 -56.31 25.04
CA ILE A 6 -4.68 -55.64 24.72
C ILE A 6 -4.58 -55.25 23.26
N LEU A 7 -5.05 -56.11 22.34
CA LEU A 7 -5.12 -55.80 20.90
C LEU A 7 -6.12 -54.70 20.60
N LYS A 8 -7.24 -54.67 21.30
CA LYS A 8 -8.25 -53.61 21.16
C LYS A 8 -7.74 -52.27 21.68
N ASP A 9 -7.04 -52.28 22.81
CA ASP A 9 -6.42 -51.08 23.36
C ASP A 9 -5.30 -50.54 22.48
N LYS A 10 -4.45 -51.41 21.91
CA LYS A 10 -3.43 -51.04 20.94
C LYS A 10 -4.03 -50.43 19.64
N LYS A 11 -5.13 -50.97 19.14
CA LYS A 11 -5.84 -50.41 18.00
C LYS A 11 -6.48 -49.05 18.31
N GLY A 12 -7.01 -48.90 19.54
CA GLY A 12 -7.56 -47.63 20.02
C GLY A 12 -6.48 -46.56 20.11
N ILE A 13 -5.31 -46.87 20.67
CA ILE A 13 -4.15 -45.96 20.78
C ILE A 13 -3.63 -45.58 19.38
N ALA A 14 -3.51 -46.57 18.46
CA ALA A 14 -3.08 -46.31 17.11
C ALA A 14 -4.03 -45.41 16.36
N LEU A 15 -5.34 -45.61 16.51
CA LEU A 15 -6.38 -44.78 15.94
C LEU A 15 -6.35 -43.35 16.51
N GLU A 16 -6.22 -43.21 17.81
CA GLU A 16 -6.09 -41.94 18.53
C GLU A 16 -4.87 -41.15 18.02
N ASN A 17 -3.69 -41.80 17.93
CA ASN A 17 -2.50 -41.18 17.37
C ASN A 17 -2.68 -40.77 15.90
N ALA A 18 -3.33 -41.60 15.09
CA ALA A 18 -3.62 -41.25 13.69
C ALA A 18 -4.49 -40.01 13.57
N ILE A 19 -5.52 -39.88 14.41
CA ILE A 19 -6.39 -38.70 14.47
C ILE A 19 -5.61 -37.44 14.87
N LEU A 20 -4.74 -37.57 15.89
CA LEU A 20 -3.88 -36.46 16.33
C LEU A 20 -2.93 -36.00 15.22
N PHE A 21 -2.28 -36.93 14.51
CA PHE A 21 -1.44 -36.59 13.36
C PHE A 21 -2.21 -35.91 12.25
N GLU A 22 -3.41 -36.37 11.95
CA GLU A 22 -4.28 -35.81 10.94
C GLU A 22 -4.67 -34.35 11.30
N ILE A 23 -5.02 -34.10 12.55
CA ILE A 23 -5.34 -32.76 13.07
C ILE A 23 -4.12 -31.84 12.98
N ILE A 24 -2.93 -32.32 13.32
CA ILE A 24 -1.69 -31.55 13.25
C ILE A 24 -1.38 -31.18 11.81
N ILE A 25 -1.45 -32.13 10.87
CA ILE A 25 -1.21 -31.90 9.44
C ILE A 25 -2.22 -30.89 8.89
N PHE A 26 -3.48 -31.05 9.23
CA PHE A 26 -4.54 -30.15 8.79
C PHE A 26 -4.33 -28.71 9.32
N SER A 27 -3.95 -28.60 10.59
CA SER A 27 -3.62 -27.31 11.21
C SER A 27 -2.42 -26.64 10.55
N LEU A 28 -1.38 -27.40 10.22
CA LEU A 28 -0.21 -26.88 9.49
C LEU A 28 -0.58 -26.40 8.07
N CYS A 29 -1.39 -27.18 7.35
CA CYS A 29 -1.86 -26.79 6.01
C CYS A 29 -2.69 -25.50 6.08
N PHE A 30 -3.57 -25.39 7.05
CA PHE A 30 -4.38 -24.18 7.27
C PHE A 30 -3.51 -22.96 7.60
N LEU A 31 -2.52 -23.13 8.45
CA LEU A 31 -1.57 -22.07 8.82
C LEU A 31 -0.76 -21.60 7.61
N LEU A 32 -0.23 -22.51 6.81
CA LEU A 32 0.53 -22.19 5.60
C LEU A 32 -0.34 -21.47 4.57
N THR A 33 -1.58 -21.92 4.36
CA THR A 33 -2.53 -21.26 3.46
C THR A 33 -2.84 -19.83 3.92
N SER A 34 -3.05 -19.65 5.22
CA SER A 34 -3.32 -18.34 5.81
C SER A 34 -2.14 -17.38 5.63
N LEU A 35 -0.91 -17.85 5.86
CA LEU A 35 0.30 -17.05 5.65
C LEU A 35 0.49 -16.65 4.19
N THR A 36 0.20 -17.56 3.26
CA THR A 36 0.28 -17.27 1.81
C THR A 36 -0.74 -16.21 1.41
N LEU A 37 -1.96 -16.30 1.89
CA LEU A 37 -3.00 -15.29 1.62
C LEU A 37 -2.62 -13.92 2.16
N ILE A 38 -2.13 -13.85 3.40
CA ILE A 38 -1.66 -12.59 4.02
C ILE A 38 -0.52 -12.00 3.20
N GLY A 39 0.44 -12.81 2.76
CA GLY A 39 1.54 -12.39 1.91
C GLY A 39 1.05 -11.79 0.57
N HIS A 40 0.09 -12.41 -0.08
CA HIS A 40 -0.52 -11.89 -1.31
C HIS A 40 -1.21 -10.55 -1.11
N TYR A 41 -1.96 -10.39 -0.02
CA TYR A 41 -2.61 -9.12 0.29
C TYR A 41 -1.60 -8.01 0.58
N GLN A 42 -0.53 -8.30 1.32
CA GLN A 42 0.52 -7.33 1.61
C GLN A 42 1.21 -6.84 0.32
N VAL A 43 1.62 -7.75 -0.55
CA VAL A 43 2.25 -7.40 -1.84
C VAL A 43 1.31 -6.56 -2.71
N LYS A 44 0.03 -6.88 -2.74
CA LYS A 44 -0.96 -6.10 -3.49
C LYS A 44 -1.12 -4.68 -2.94
N ILE A 45 -1.17 -4.53 -1.62
CA ILE A 45 -1.27 -3.22 -0.96
C ILE A 45 0.00 -2.40 -1.20
N GLU A 46 1.18 -3.01 -1.05
CA GLU A 46 2.46 -2.34 -1.30
C GLU A 46 2.58 -1.87 -2.75
N ASN A 47 2.20 -2.70 -3.72
CA ASN A 47 2.22 -2.32 -5.13
C ASN A 47 1.27 -1.16 -5.43
N LEU A 48 0.07 -1.15 -4.86
CA LEU A 48 -0.87 -0.05 -5.03
C LEU A 48 -0.35 1.24 -4.41
N THR A 49 0.26 1.16 -3.23
CA THR A 49 0.87 2.30 -2.55
C THR A 49 2.04 2.86 -3.36
N LEU A 50 2.92 2.00 -3.85
CA LEU A 50 4.06 2.40 -4.70
C LEU A 50 3.60 3.07 -6.00
N LEU A 51 2.58 2.55 -6.65
CA LEU A 51 2.03 3.16 -7.88
C LEU A 51 1.43 4.54 -7.61
N ASN A 52 0.76 4.72 -6.50
CA ASN A 52 0.23 6.02 -6.09
C ASN A 52 1.36 7.01 -5.78
N ASP A 53 2.39 6.57 -5.06
CA ASP A 53 3.55 7.40 -4.73
C ASP A 53 4.31 7.83 -5.99
N VAL A 54 4.48 6.92 -6.96
CA VAL A 54 5.11 7.23 -8.25
C VAL A 54 4.29 8.26 -9.03
N GLU A 55 2.97 8.15 -9.05
CA GLU A 55 2.10 9.13 -9.72
C GLU A 55 2.21 10.51 -9.07
N ILE A 56 2.23 10.60 -7.74
CA ILE A 56 2.41 11.86 -7.00
C ILE A 56 3.77 12.51 -7.34
N GLU A 57 4.84 11.73 -7.31
CA GLU A 57 6.17 12.23 -7.69
C GLU A 57 6.23 12.71 -9.14
N GLN A 58 5.61 11.95 -10.04
CA GLN A 58 5.53 12.31 -11.46
C GLN A 58 4.79 13.65 -11.65
N ILE A 59 3.72 13.90 -10.93
CA ILE A 59 3.00 15.17 -10.96
C ILE A 59 3.91 16.31 -10.52
N GLY A 60 4.64 16.13 -9.44
CA GLY A 60 5.60 17.11 -8.93
C GLY A 60 6.73 17.39 -9.94
N GLU A 61 7.32 16.38 -10.53
CA GLU A 61 8.37 16.51 -11.54
C GLU A 61 7.86 17.16 -12.83
N ASP A 62 6.68 16.77 -13.30
CA ASP A 62 6.05 17.38 -14.47
C ASP A 62 5.75 18.88 -14.24
N TYR A 63 5.36 19.23 -13.01
CA TYR A 63 5.20 20.63 -12.61
C TYR A 63 6.51 21.40 -12.64
N LEU A 64 7.58 20.85 -12.09
CA LEU A 64 8.91 21.47 -12.13
C LEU A 64 9.40 21.66 -13.57
N ALA A 65 9.17 20.67 -14.44
CA ALA A 65 9.49 20.77 -15.85
C ALA A 65 8.69 21.87 -16.55
N SER A 66 7.40 22.02 -16.21
CA SER A 66 6.53 23.05 -16.76
C SER A 66 6.98 24.46 -16.33
N VAL A 67 7.36 24.63 -15.07
CA VAL A 67 7.92 25.90 -14.55
C VAL A 67 9.21 26.26 -15.27
N LYS A 68 10.09 25.29 -15.45
CA LYS A 68 11.37 25.48 -16.16
C LYS A 68 11.18 25.84 -17.63
N ALA A 69 10.18 25.24 -18.28
CA ALA A 69 9.84 25.52 -19.67
C ALA A 69 9.05 26.81 -19.85
N GLY A 70 8.48 27.38 -18.79
CA GLY A 70 7.57 28.53 -18.83
C GLY A 70 6.20 28.21 -19.42
N GLU A 71 5.82 26.94 -19.40
CA GLU A 71 4.54 26.44 -19.93
C GLU A 71 3.61 26.04 -18.79
N ALA A 72 2.29 26.06 -19.04
CA ALA A 72 1.32 25.58 -18.06
C ALA A 72 1.26 24.06 -18.05
N LEU A 73 1.13 23.47 -16.86
CA LEU A 73 0.88 22.05 -16.70
C LEU A 73 -0.55 21.71 -17.13
N THR A 74 -0.71 20.90 -18.18
CA THR A 74 -2.02 20.56 -18.76
C THR A 74 -2.30 19.06 -18.76
N LYS A 75 -1.37 18.24 -18.26
CA LYS A 75 -1.47 16.80 -18.22
C LYS A 75 -2.55 16.34 -17.23
N ASP A 76 -3.33 15.33 -17.60
CA ASP A 76 -4.30 14.68 -16.72
C ASP A 76 -3.72 13.38 -16.15
N TYR A 77 -4.00 13.12 -14.88
CA TYR A 77 -3.52 11.95 -14.14
C TYR A 77 -4.69 11.06 -13.74
N THR A 78 -4.39 9.78 -13.48
CA THR A 78 -5.42 8.77 -13.27
C THR A 78 -6.11 8.92 -11.90
N ASN A 79 -5.34 9.04 -10.82
CA ASN A 79 -5.85 8.99 -9.46
C ASN A 79 -5.83 10.33 -8.74
N TYR A 80 -5.08 11.29 -9.23
CA TYR A 80 -4.86 12.58 -8.59
C TYR A 80 -5.31 13.74 -9.47
N ALA A 81 -5.82 14.77 -8.83
CA ALA A 81 -6.08 16.05 -9.41
C ALA A 81 -5.12 17.08 -8.84
N TYR A 82 -4.88 18.15 -9.54
CA TYR A 82 -3.98 19.21 -9.11
C TYR A 82 -4.54 20.60 -9.46
N GLU A 83 -4.04 21.59 -8.75
CA GLU A 83 -4.28 23.00 -9.03
C GLU A 83 -2.96 23.75 -8.90
N VAL A 84 -2.72 24.62 -9.86
CA VAL A 84 -1.55 25.51 -9.87
C VAL A 84 -2.03 26.93 -9.59
N SER A 85 -1.54 27.51 -8.52
CA SER A 85 -1.83 28.88 -8.11
C SER A 85 -0.53 29.65 -7.94
N GLY A 86 -0.23 30.56 -8.86
CA GLY A 86 1.04 31.28 -8.85
C GLY A 86 2.24 30.31 -8.99
N ASN A 87 3.10 30.28 -7.98
CA ASN A 87 4.28 29.39 -7.93
C ASN A 87 4.04 28.10 -7.15
N THR A 88 2.79 27.79 -6.83
CA THR A 88 2.40 26.70 -5.95
C THR A 88 1.60 25.65 -6.69
N LEU A 89 1.99 24.39 -6.55
CA LEU A 89 1.24 23.22 -6.97
C LEU A 89 0.62 22.56 -5.73
N THR A 90 -0.67 22.28 -5.80
CA THR A 90 -1.38 21.48 -4.79
C THR A 90 -2.00 20.28 -5.48
N VAL A 91 -1.76 19.09 -4.93
CA VAL A 91 -2.25 17.81 -5.44
C VAL A 91 -3.12 17.13 -4.40
N TRP A 92 -4.26 16.59 -4.82
CA TRP A 92 -5.16 15.83 -3.97
C TRP A 92 -5.71 14.62 -4.71
N HIS A 93 -6.26 13.68 -3.97
CA HIS A 93 -6.90 12.51 -4.57
C HIS A 93 -8.21 12.89 -5.28
N LYS A 94 -8.44 12.41 -6.51
CA LYS A 94 -9.65 12.72 -7.29
C LYS A 94 -10.96 12.40 -6.57
N ASN A 95 -10.95 11.38 -5.73
CA ASN A 95 -12.13 10.93 -4.98
C ASN A 95 -12.32 11.68 -3.64
N ASP A 96 -11.42 12.59 -3.31
CA ASP A 96 -11.52 13.37 -2.08
C ASP A 96 -12.27 14.68 -2.32
N GLU A 97 -13.52 14.75 -1.85
CA GLU A 97 -14.36 15.95 -1.96
C GLU A 97 -13.81 17.12 -1.13
N SER A 98 -13.07 16.84 -0.07
CA SER A 98 -12.44 17.85 0.77
C SER A 98 -11.20 18.48 0.16
N LYS A 99 -10.68 17.90 -0.91
CA LYS A 99 -9.46 18.32 -1.60
C LYS A 99 -8.26 18.44 -0.65
N SER A 100 -8.10 17.45 0.23
CA SER A 100 -6.98 17.41 1.15
C SER A 100 -5.68 17.22 0.38
N ALA A 101 -4.78 18.18 0.47
CA ALA A 101 -3.51 18.16 -0.23
C ALA A 101 -2.64 16.97 0.22
N VAL A 102 -2.21 16.14 -0.72
CA VAL A 102 -1.25 15.05 -0.49
C VAL A 102 0.16 15.45 -0.89
N LEU A 103 0.29 16.39 -1.82
CA LEU A 103 1.56 16.99 -2.22
C LEU A 103 1.39 18.50 -2.36
N TYR A 104 2.35 19.23 -1.84
CA TYR A 104 2.48 20.66 -1.95
C TYR A 104 3.88 21.01 -2.43
N VAL A 105 3.97 21.65 -3.59
CA VAL A 105 5.24 22.07 -4.19
C VAL A 105 5.20 23.56 -4.46
N GLU A 106 6.21 24.27 -4.03
CA GLU A 106 6.43 25.68 -4.33
C GLU A 106 7.77 25.82 -5.04
N ALA A 107 7.70 26.28 -6.30
CA ALA A 107 8.86 26.42 -7.15
C ALA A 107 8.75 27.68 -8.01
N GLU A 108 9.87 28.34 -8.19
CA GLU A 108 9.96 29.53 -9.04
C GLU A 108 11.22 29.48 -9.90
N LEU A 109 11.18 30.22 -11.01
CA LEU A 109 12.34 30.39 -11.87
C LEU A 109 13.03 31.71 -11.51
N VAL A 110 14.23 31.63 -11.00
CA VAL A 110 15.07 32.79 -10.64
C VAL A 110 16.36 32.73 -11.45
N ASP A 111 16.63 33.76 -12.26
CA ASP A 111 17.81 33.85 -13.13
C ASP A 111 18.01 32.60 -14.02
N GLU A 112 16.95 32.13 -14.64
CA GLU A 112 16.93 30.90 -15.45
C GLU A 112 17.23 29.61 -14.68
N GLN A 113 17.34 29.66 -13.37
CA GLN A 113 17.50 28.52 -12.50
C GLN A 113 16.22 28.19 -11.76
N LEU A 114 15.87 26.91 -11.76
CA LEU A 114 14.73 26.42 -11.02
C LEU A 114 15.03 26.38 -9.52
N ASN A 115 14.29 27.14 -8.74
CA ASN A 115 14.40 27.19 -7.29
C ASN A 115 13.15 26.55 -6.67
N VAL A 116 13.32 25.42 -6.00
CA VAL A 116 12.25 24.73 -5.26
C VAL A 116 12.33 25.17 -3.81
N SER A 117 11.41 26.01 -3.38
CA SER A 117 11.37 26.51 -2.01
C SER A 117 10.69 25.57 -1.03
N LYS A 118 9.70 24.81 -1.50
CA LYS A 118 9.01 23.80 -0.68
C LYS A 118 8.65 22.58 -1.51
N TRP A 119 8.85 21.41 -0.89
CA TRP A 119 8.35 20.14 -1.34
C TRP A 119 7.88 19.37 -0.11
N ARG A 120 6.58 19.25 0.07
CA ARG A 120 5.99 18.65 1.26
C ARG A 120 4.94 17.60 0.87
N TYR A 121 5.11 16.41 1.39
CA TYR A 121 4.05 15.41 1.40
C TYR A 121 3.17 15.64 2.63
N SER A 122 1.85 15.73 2.40
CA SER A 122 0.88 15.81 3.48
C SER A 122 0.27 14.44 3.69
N LEU A 123 0.44 13.89 4.88
CA LEU A 123 -0.28 12.69 5.26
C LEU A 123 -1.77 13.02 5.41
N PRO A 124 -2.67 12.14 4.96
CA PRO A 124 -4.09 12.33 5.18
C PRO A 124 -4.36 12.46 6.69
N THR A 125 -5.11 13.46 7.05
CA THR A 125 -5.39 13.84 8.45
C THR A 125 -6.10 12.71 9.24
N ASN A 126 -6.59 11.69 8.55
CA ASN A 126 -7.26 10.53 9.16
C ASN A 126 -6.30 9.48 9.73
N ALA A 127 -4.98 9.68 9.61
CA ALA A 127 -3.99 8.76 10.18
C ALA A 127 -3.67 9.08 11.65
N VAL A 128 -4.18 10.19 12.19
CA VAL A 128 -4.07 10.52 13.62
C VAL A 128 -5.42 10.27 14.24
N GLY A 129 -5.74 8.99 14.45
CA GLY A 129 -6.80 8.60 15.34
C GLY A 129 -6.40 8.95 16.78
N GLU A 130 -7.10 9.88 17.33
CA GLU A 130 -7.09 10.05 18.79
C GLU A 130 -7.75 8.83 19.47
#